data_e84ecabad6ab44210e7b9ac779985b47
#
_entry.id   e84ecabad6ab44210e7b9ac779985b47
#
_cell.length_a   1.000
_cell.length_b   1.000
_cell.length_c   1.000
_cell.angle_alpha   90.00
_cell.angle_beta   90.00
_cell.angle_gamma   90.00
#
_symmetry.space_group_name_H-M   'P 1'
#
loop_
_entity.id
_entity.type
_entity.pdbx_description
1 polymer ?
#
loop_
_entity_poly.entity_id
_entity_poly.type
_entity_poly.pdbx_seq_one_letter_code
_entity_poly.pdbx_strand_id
1 'polypeptide(L)'
;NHGDLLADHAISVSAEDVVNTDTVRAGQNLGVTAETHVLNAGEIVAGESAVLNSVAGQIENRGLVTAEQDLAVSGSSISNESGAVLRAQNMLHIAATNRVDNAGNIVGKERLSVSARDVINQRAVEAINGDGVLGSEQFLDIDAERLSNESGALIGSGGNMELLVSDALVNTSSSIQALGSIYIGAGYP
;
A
#
# COMPACT_ATOMS: atom_id res chain seq x y z
N ASN A 1 9.13 18.66 -1.06
CA ASN A 1 8.21 19.53 -1.78
C ASN A 1 7.34 20.28 -0.77
N HIS A 2 7.39 21.59 -0.77
CA HIS A 2 6.58 22.50 0.02
C HIS A 2 5.86 23.46 -0.94
N GLY A 3 4.98 22.96 -1.77
CA GLY A 3 4.24 23.65 -2.81
C GLY A 3 3.82 22.65 -3.89
N ASP A 4 3.06 23.10 -4.87
CA ASP A 4 2.56 22.20 -5.90
C ASP A 4 3.63 21.91 -6.97
N LEU A 5 3.76 20.64 -7.34
CA LEU A 5 4.52 20.18 -8.49
C LEU A 5 3.53 19.56 -9.49
N LEU A 6 3.24 20.27 -10.57
CA LEU A 6 2.19 19.92 -11.51
C LEU A 6 2.76 19.77 -12.92
N ALA A 7 2.39 18.71 -13.63
CA ALA A 7 2.70 18.51 -15.06
C ALA A 7 1.54 17.85 -15.79
N ASP A 8 1.30 18.27 -17.02
CA ASP A 8 0.28 17.66 -17.90
C ASP A 8 0.66 16.25 -18.38
N HIS A 9 1.95 15.92 -18.38
CA HIS A 9 2.44 14.61 -18.80
C HIS A 9 3.03 13.86 -17.61
N ALA A 10 4.31 13.53 -17.65
CA ALA A 10 4.95 12.73 -16.63
C ALA A 10 5.76 13.59 -15.64
N ILE A 11 5.86 13.10 -14.41
CA ILE A 11 6.78 13.61 -13.39
C ILE A 11 7.74 12.49 -13.00
N SER A 12 9.03 12.81 -12.90
CA SER A 12 10.03 11.93 -12.32
C SER A 12 10.84 12.71 -11.29
N VAL A 13 10.85 12.21 -10.05
CA VAL A 13 11.61 12.75 -8.92
C VAL A 13 12.62 11.71 -8.47
N SER A 14 13.90 12.10 -8.36
CA SER A 14 14.95 11.24 -7.82
C SER A 14 15.83 12.05 -6.87
N ALA A 15 16.04 11.53 -5.66
CA ALA A 15 16.84 12.18 -4.62
C ALA A 15 17.36 11.15 -3.59
N GLU A 16 18.20 11.58 -2.66
CA GLU A 16 18.57 10.78 -1.50
C GLU A 16 17.35 10.55 -0.61
N ASP A 17 16.63 11.65 -0.27
CA ASP A 17 15.34 11.61 0.41
C ASP A 17 14.29 12.42 -0.36
N VAL A 18 13.07 11.93 -0.39
CA VAL A 18 11.93 12.64 -0.97
C VAL A 18 10.91 12.90 0.12
N VAL A 19 10.61 14.18 0.36
CA VAL A 19 9.58 14.62 1.30
C VAL A 19 8.54 15.44 0.53
N ASN A 20 7.30 14.99 0.54
CA ASN A 20 6.15 15.70 -0.03
C ASN A 20 5.16 16.09 1.07
N THR A 21 4.86 17.40 1.21
CA THR A 21 3.86 17.92 2.14
C THR A 21 2.71 18.64 1.45
N ASP A 22 2.79 18.77 0.13
CA ASP A 22 1.80 19.41 -0.72
C ASP A 22 1.40 18.50 -1.89
N THR A 23 1.06 19.06 -3.06
CA THR A 23 0.59 18.27 -4.19
C THR A 23 1.72 17.97 -5.19
N VAL A 24 1.85 16.70 -5.56
CA VAL A 24 2.58 16.24 -6.76
C VAL A 24 1.58 15.58 -7.69
N ARG A 25 1.32 16.18 -8.86
CA ARG A 25 0.33 15.67 -9.82
C ARG A 25 0.89 15.60 -11.23
N ALA A 26 0.87 14.41 -11.80
CA ALA A 26 1.16 14.16 -13.21
C ALA A 26 -0.13 13.81 -13.95
N GLY A 27 -0.33 14.36 -15.15
CA GLY A 27 -1.44 14.00 -16.03
C GLY A 27 -1.31 12.59 -16.63
N GLN A 28 -0.11 12.03 -16.61
CA GLN A 28 0.19 10.67 -17.04
C GLN A 28 0.94 9.91 -15.93
N ASN A 29 2.17 9.48 -16.21
CA ASN A 29 2.94 8.65 -15.29
C ASN A 29 3.71 9.46 -14.25
N LEU A 30 3.82 8.92 -13.03
CA LEU A 30 4.55 9.55 -11.94
C LEU A 30 5.56 8.56 -11.34
N GLY A 31 6.83 8.97 -11.30
CA GLY A 31 7.89 8.21 -10.65
C GLY A 31 8.53 8.99 -9.51
N VAL A 32 8.60 8.40 -8.33
CA VAL A 32 9.35 8.87 -7.18
C VAL A 32 10.36 7.81 -6.78
N THR A 33 11.63 8.16 -6.80
CA THR A 33 12.70 7.27 -6.36
C THR A 33 13.57 7.99 -5.33
N ALA A 34 13.70 7.39 -4.16
CA ALA A 34 14.63 7.84 -3.14
C ALA A 34 15.68 6.76 -2.85
N GLU A 35 16.88 7.16 -2.46
CA GLU A 35 17.91 6.21 -1.99
C GLU A 35 17.53 5.67 -0.61
N THR A 36 17.07 6.54 0.31
CA THR A 36 16.89 6.19 1.72
C THR A 36 15.45 6.36 2.23
N HIS A 37 14.74 7.42 1.88
CA HIS A 37 13.42 7.66 2.46
C HIS A 37 12.46 8.40 1.53
N VAL A 38 11.21 7.90 1.47
CA VAL A 38 10.08 8.62 0.87
C VAL A 38 9.07 8.92 1.98
N LEU A 39 8.82 10.19 2.27
CA LEU A 39 7.73 10.65 3.13
C LEU A 39 6.69 11.40 2.30
N ASN A 40 5.47 10.90 2.26
CA ASN A 40 4.33 11.61 1.71
C ASN A 40 3.36 12.01 2.82
N ALA A 41 3.26 13.30 3.11
CA ALA A 41 2.26 13.87 4.00
C ALA A 41 1.21 14.73 3.25
N GLY A 42 1.36 14.88 1.94
CA GLY A 42 0.45 15.57 1.03
C GLY A 42 -0.24 14.62 0.05
N GLU A 43 -0.35 15.05 -1.19
CA GLU A 43 -0.98 14.29 -2.28
C GLU A 43 0.02 13.93 -3.36
N ILE A 44 0.01 12.68 -3.81
CA ILE A 44 0.71 12.18 -5.00
C ILE A 44 -0.35 11.56 -5.92
N VAL A 45 -0.54 12.16 -7.10
CA VAL A 45 -1.62 11.79 -8.03
C VAL A 45 -1.06 11.56 -9.43
N ALA A 46 -1.29 10.36 -9.97
CA ALA A 46 -0.97 10.03 -11.37
C ALA A 46 -2.25 9.80 -12.18
N GLY A 47 -2.35 10.44 -13.35
CA GLY A 47 -3.45 10.24 -14.31
C GLY A 47 -3.34 8.89 -15.05
N GLU A 48 -2.22 8.21 -14.97
CA GLU A 48 -2.01 6.84 -15.45
C GLU A 48 -1.42 6.00 -14.31
N SER A 49 -0.14 5.60 -14.40
CA SER A 49 0.50 4.76 -13.40
C SER A 49 1.47 5.53 -12.52
N ALA A 50 1.63 5.08 -11.28
CA ALA A 50 2.62 5.63 -10.35
C ALA A 50 3.58 4.56 -9.82
N VAL A 51 4.82 4.99 -9.59
CA VAL A 51 5.85 4.19 -8.92
C VAL A 51 6.45 5.01 -7.78
N LEU A 52 6.41 4.46 -6.57
CA LEU A 52 7.14 4.97 -5.41
C LEU A 52 8.18 3.91 -5.01
N ASN A 53 9.44 4.28 -5.06
CA ASN A 53 10.54 3.37 -4.73
C ASN A 53 11.51 4.01 -3.74
N SER A 54 11.82 3.30 -2.66
CA SER A 54 12.96 3.61 -1.80
C SER A 54 13.98 2.47 -1.92
N VAL A 55 15.13 2.75 -2.52
CA VAL A 55 16.12 1.73 -2.92
C VAL A 55 16.64 0.92 -1.73
N ALA A 56 17.01 1.58 -0.65
CA ALA A 56 17.59 0.95 0.54
C ALA A 56 16.81 1.22 1.83
N GLY A 57 15.76 2.03 1.76
CA GLY A 57 15.10 2.53 2.96
C GLY A 57 13.58 2.35 2.97
N GLN A 58 12.91 3.26 3.62
CA GLN A 58 11.49 3.14 3.92
C GLN A 58 10.63 4.12 3.14
N ILE A 59 9.35 3.73 2.98
CA ILE A 59 8.29 4.60 2.49
C ILE A 59 7.28 4.81 3.60
N GLU A 60 7.01 6.05 3.93
CA GLU A 60 6.01 6.46 4.89
C GLU A 60 4.94 7.30 4.20
N ASN A 61 3.71 6.81 4.18
CA ASN A 61 2.56 7.54 3.67
C ASN A 61 1.66 8.00 4.81
N ARG A 62 1.50 9.31 4.93
CA ARG A 62 0.59 9.99 5.86
C ARG A 62 -0.52 10.74 5.13
N GLY A 63 -0.50 10.73 3.81
CA GLY A 63 -1.41 11.45 2.94
C GLY A 63 -2.07 10.54 1.90
N LEU A 64 -2.25 11.08 0.70
CA LEU A 64 -2.89 10.39 -0.40
C LEU A 64 -1.88 10.04 -1.50
N VAL A 65 -1.87 8.78 -1.93
CA VAL A 65 -1.22 8.35 -3.17
C VAL A 65 -2.25 7.63 -4.03
N THR A 66 -2.49 8.12 -5.25
CA THR A 66 -3.44 7.50 -6.16
C THR A 66 -2.93 7.45 -7.59
N ALA A 67 -3.28 6.37 -8.28
CA ALA A 67 -3.06 6.18 -9.71
C ALA A 67 -4.36 5.72 -10.39
N GLU A 68 -4.65 6.29 -11.56
CA GLU A 68 -5.82 5.89 -12.35
C GLU A 68 -5.65 4.54 -13.07
N GLN A 69 -4.45 3.99 -13.09
CA GLN A 69 -4.17 2.64 -13.56
C GLN A 69 -3.47 1.85 -12.46
N ASP A 70 -2.15 1.69 -12.53
CA ASP A 70 -1.39 0.86 -11.62
C ASP A 70 -0.56 1.70 -10.65
N LEU A 71 -0.44 1.23 -9.41
CA LEU A 71 0.46 1.79 -8.41
C LEU A 71 1.42 0.70 -7.92
N ALA A 72 2.72 0.97 -8.03
CA ALA A 72 3.74 0.15 -7.44
C ALA A 72 4.45 0.92 -6.31
N VAL A 73 4.56 0.29 -5.15
CA VAL A 73 5.25 0.84 -3.97
C VAL A 73 6.26 -0.19 -3.47
N SER A 74 7.54 0.18 -3.44
CA SER A 74 8.60 -0.75 -3.07
C SER A 74 9.66 -0.11 -2.17
N GLY A 75 10.13 -0.88 -1.17
CA GLY A 75 11.13 -0.42 -0.22
C GLY A 75 11.56 -1.49 0.78
N SER A 76 12.40 -1.13 1.74
CA SER A 76 12.73 -2.05 2.83
C SER A 76 11.57 -2.22 3.81
N SER A 77 10.87 -1.13 4.11
CA SER A 77 9.65 -1.12 4.91
C SER A 77 8.68 -0.07 4.37
N ILE A 78 7.40 -0.37 4.46
CA ILE A 78 6.32 0.51 3.98
C ILE A 78 5.34 0.71 5.12
N SER A 79 5.08 1.98 5.49
CA SER A 79 4.09 2.38 6.48
C SER A 79 3.02 3.22 5.81
N ASN A 80 1.75 2.82 5.97
CA ASN A 80 0.58 3.59 5.57
C ASN A 80 -0.20 3.93 6.83
N GLU A 81 -0.06 5.17 7.28
CA GLU A 81 -0.56 5.66 8.56
C GLU A 81 -2.09 5.79 8.59
N SER A 82 -2.67 5.96 9.79
CA SER A 82 -4.11 6.20 9.96
C SER A 82 -4.56 7.44 9.17
N GLY A 83 -5.65 7.31 8.42
CA GLY A 83 -6.16 8.32 7.51
C GLY A 83 -5.46 8.38 6.15
N ALA A 84 -4.32 7.72 6.00
CA ALA A 84 -3.59 7.69 4.74
C ALA A 84 -4.17 6.67 3.74
N VAL A 85 -3.97 6.96 2.45
CA VAL A 85 -4.51 6.14 1.36
C VAL A 85 -3.43 5.82 0.33
N LEU A 86 -3.29 4.54 0.00
CA LEU A 86 -2.64 4.05 -1.21
C LEU A 86 -3.71 3.41 -2.09
N ARG A 87 -3.93 3.93 -3.31
CA ARG A 87 -5.00 3.45 -4.18
C ARG A 87 -4.59 3.36 -5.64
N ALA A 88 -5.02 2.28 -6.30
CA ALA A 88 -4.96 2.11 -7.75
C ALA A 88 -6.32 1.68 -8.30
N GLN A 89 -6.68 2.14 -9.52
CA GLN A 89 -7.93 1.70 -10.16
C GLN A 89 -7.79 0.30 -10.79
N ASN A 90 -6.59 -0.12 -11.18
CA ASN A 90 -6.35 -1.48 -11.63
C ASN A 90 -5.59 -2.25 -10.54
N MET A 91 -4.27 -2.32 -10.64
CA MET A 91 -3.44 -3.10 -9.74
C MET A 91 -2.64 -2.21 -8.79
N LEU A 92 -2.71 -2.54 -7.51
CA LEU A 92 -1.79 -2.03 -6.49
C LEU A 92 -0.83 -3.15 -6.09
N HIS A 93 0.46 -2.91 -6.32
CA HIS A 93 1.53 -3.80 -5.91
C HIS A 93 2.38 -3.17 -4.81
N ILE A 94 2.44 -3.85 -3.67
CA ILE A 94 3.25 -3.46 -2.50
C ILE A 94 4.34 -4.50 -2.30
N ALA A 95 5.60 -4.09 -2.31
CA ALA A 95 6.73 -4.99 -2.09
C ALA A 95 7.70 -4.42 -1.05
N ALA A 96 7.80 -5.06 0.11
CA ALA A 96 8.75 -4.69 1.14
C ALA A 96 9.66 -5.88 1.49
N THR A 97 10.97 -5.65 1.63
CA THR A 97 11.87 -6.74 2.04
C THR A 97 11.69 -7.13 3.50
N ASN A 98 11.25 -6.19 4.34
CA ASN A 98 11.06 -6.44 5.77
C ASN A 98 9.58 -6.38 6.17
N ARG A 99 8.94 -5.21 6.05
CA ARG A 99 7.66 -5.03 6.72
C ARG A 99 6.71 -4.09 5.97
N VAL A 100 5.44 -4.45 5.98
CA VAL A 100 4.32 -3.58 5.61
C VAL A 100 3.46 -3.36 6.84
N ASP A 101 3.33 -2.10 7.28
CA ASP A 101 2.43 -1.65 8.33
C ASP A 101 1.30 -0.84 7.70
N ASN A 102 0.07 -1.30 7.87
CA ASN A 102 -1.10 -0.58 7.40
C ASN A 102 -2.04 -0.24 8.56
N ALA A 103 -2.19 1.06 8.82
CA ALA A 103 -3.21 1.60 9.72
C ALA A 103 -4.26 2.44 8.97
N GLY A 104 -4.02 2.75 7.69
CA GLY A 104 -4.91 3.47 6.78
C GLY A 104 -5.60 2.54 5.78
N ASN A 105 -5.70 2.98 4.52
CA ASN A 105 -6.35 2.22 3.46
C ASN A 105 -5.38 1.91 2.31
N ILE A 106 -5.23 0.65 1.99
CA ILE A 106 -4.48 0.13 0.84
C ILE A 106 -5.46 -0.62 -0.06
N VAL A 107 -5.77 -0.08 -1.24
CA VAL A 107 -6.83 -0.60 -2.11
C VAL A 107 -6.39 -0.64 -3.57
N GLY A 108 -6.30 -1.83 -4.12
CA GLY A 108 -6.19 -2.06 -5.57
C GLY A 108 -7.55 -2.51 -6.11
N LYS A 109 -8.22 -1.70 -6.95
CA LYS A 109 -9.61 -1.98 -7.33
C LYS A 109 -9.75 -3.34 -8.01
N GLU A 110 -8.96 -3.64 -9.03
CA GLU A 110 -9.00 -4.96 -9.64
C GLU A 110 -8.16 -5.97 -8.85
N ARG A 111 -6.94 -5.58 -8.48
CA ARG A 111 -6.03 -6.45 -7.73
C ARG A 111 -5.23 -5.68 -6.70
N LEU A 112 -5.14 -6.26 -5.50
CA LEU A 112 -4.14 -5.89 -4.49
C LEU A 112 -3.17 -7.06 -4.33
N SER A 113 -1.88 -6.79 -4.49
CA SER A 113 -0.79 -7.74 -4.23
C SER A 113 0.15 -7.16 -3.18
N VAL A 114 0.38 -7.88 -2.09
CA VAL A 114 1.27 -7.47 -1.00
C VAL A 114 2.29 -8.56 -0.75
N SER A 115 3.57 -8.21 -0.80
CA SER A 115 4.68 -9.13 -0.47
C SER A 115 5.61 -8.49 0.55
N ALA A 116 5.83 -9.19 1.68
CA ALA A 116 6.77 -8.76 2.72
C ALA A 116 7.10 -9.92 3.67
N ARG A 117 8.19 -9.77 4.47
CA ARG A 117 8.41 -10.70 5.57
C ARG A 117 7.29 -10.59 6.62
N ASP A 118 6.98 -9.36 7.05
CA ASP A 118 5.92 -9.11 8.02
C ASP A 118 4.85 -8.20 7.41
N VAL A 119 3.59 -8.61 7.44
CA VAL A 119 2.45 -7.76 7.07
C VAL A 119 1.58 -7.57 8.30
N ILE A 120 1.43 -6.31 8.73
CA ILE A 120 0.59 -5.95 9.87
C ILE A 120 -0.50 -5.01 9.36
N ASN A 121 -1.74 -5.46 9.48
CA ASN A 121 -2.92 -4.68 9.19
C ASN A 121 -3.66 -4.43 10.49
N GLN A 122 -3.74 -3.19 10.91
CA GLN A 122 -4.33 -2.81 12.18
C GLN A 122 -5.15 -1.53 12.04
N ARG A 123 -6.16 -1.40 12.85
CA ARG A 123 -6.91 -0.16 12.96
C ARG A 123 -6.37 0.65 14.13
N ALA A 124 -6.05 1.91 13.92
CA ALA A 124 -5.64 2.79 15.01
C ALA A 124 -6.80 2.98 16.01
N VAL A 125 -6.47 3.10 17.31
CA VAL A 125 -7.47 3.19 18.38
C VAL A 125 -8.39 4.41 18.23
N GLU A 126 -7.88 5.50 17.65
CA GLU A 126 -8.62 6.74 17.40
C GLU A 126 -9.08 6.87 15.93
N ALA A 127 -9.00 5.77 15.15
CA ALA A 127 -9.31 5.81 13.72
C ALA A 127 -10.76 6.17 13.45
N ILE A 128 -10.95 7.03 12.48
CA ILE A 128 -12.25 7.28 11.85
C ILE A 128 -12.71 5.97 11.18
N ASN A 129 -14.01 5.75 11.08
CA ASN A 129 -14.56 4.55 10.44
C ASN A 129 -13.93 4.31 9.06
N GLY A 130 -13.42 3.12 8.83
CA GLY A 130 -12.91 2.68 7.53
C GLY A 130 -11.39 2.52 7.42
N ASP A 131 -10.60 2.84 8.44
CA ASP A 131 -9.16 2.60 8.45
C ASP A 131 -8.77 1.15 8.75
N GLY A 132 -7.51 0.79 8.44
CA GLY A 132 -6.99 -0.55 8.61
C GLY A 132 -7.51 -1.52 7.53
N VAL A 133 -7.59 -1.06 6.28
CA VAL A 133 -8.10 -1.87 5.17
C VAL A 133 -6.99 -2.28 4.21
N LEU A 134 -6.88 -3.58 3.95
CA LEU A 134 -6.24 -4.17 2.77
C LEU A 134 -7.35 -4.72 1.88
N GLY A 135 -7.60 -4.11 0.71
CA GLY A 135 -8.80 -4.42 -0.05
C GLY A 135 -8.64 -4.49 -1.56
N SER A 136 -9.48 -5.32 -2.19
CA SER A 136 -9.69 -5.32 -3.63
C SER A 136 -11.13 -5.68 -4.00
N GLU A 137 -11.57 -5.31 -5.21
CA GLU A 137 -12.89 -5.72 -5.70
C GLU A 137 -12.88 -7.10 -6.37
N GLN A 138 -11.73 -7.56 -6.90
CA GLN A 138 -11.67 -8.82 -7.66
C GLN A 138 -10.72 -9.83 -7.06
N PHE A 139 -9.44 -9.47 -6.86
CA PHE A 139 -8.45 -10.41 -6.37
C PHE A 139 -7.48 -9.76 -5.38
N LEU A 140 -7.31 -10.41 -4.23
CA LEU A 140 -6.34 -10.01 -3.22
C LEU A 140 -5.37 -11.15 -2.98
N ASP A 141 -4.06 -10.85 -3.05
CA ASP A 141 -3.01 -11.78 -2.68
C ASP A 141 -2.04 -11.17 -1.67
N ILE A 142 -1.70 -11.94 -0.65
CA ILE A 142 -0.67 -11.59 0.34
C ILE A 142 0.31 -12.76 0.42
N ASP A 143 1.60 -12.47 0.23
CA ASP A 143 2.71 -13.41 0.45
C ASP A 143 3.59 -12.88 1.58
N ALA A 144 3.63 -13.60 2.70
CA ALA A 144 4.33 -13.15 3.91
C ALA A 144 4.89 -14.32 4.74
N GLU A 145 5.95 -14.07 5.51
CA GLU A 145 6.29 -14.99 6.59
C GLU A 145 5.24 -14.89 7.71
N ARG A 146 4.92 -13.67 8.13
CA ARG A 146 3.93 -13.40 9.18
C ARG A 146 2.89 -12.40 8.72
N LEU A 147 1.62 -12.76 8.90
CA LEU A 147 0.47 -11.89 8.63
C LEU A 147 -0.32 -11.68 9.92
N SER A 148 -0.43 -10.44 10.36
CA SER A 148 -1.25 -10.03 11.50
C SER A 148 -2.36 -9.09 11.03
N ASN A 149 -3.61 -9.40 11.39
CA ASN A 149 -4.78 -8.57 11.15
C ASN A 149 -5.49 -8.33 12.47
N GLU A 150 -5.47 -7.09 12.97
CA GLU A 150 -5.79 -6.79 14.37
C GLU A 150 -6.66 -5.55 14.54
N SER A 151 -7.25 -5.41 15.75
CA SER A 151 -7.89 -4.17 16.21
C SER A 151 -9.04 -3.68 15.33
N GLY A 152 -9.86 -4.58 14.79
CA GLY A 152 -11.01 -4.25 13.95
C GLY A 152 -10.65 -3.95 12.49
N ALA A 153 -9.44 -4.27 12.06
CA ALA A 153 -8.99 -4.12 10.69
C ALA A 153 -9.66 -5.12 9.72
N LEU A 154 -9.60 -4.83 8.44
CA LEU A 154 -10.21 -5.63 7.38
C LEU A 154 -9.16 -6.04 6.33
N ILE A 155 -9.10 -7.33 6.04
CA ILE A 155 -8.52 -7.85 4.80
C ILE A 155 -9.70 -8.36 3.98
N GLY A 156 -9.97 -7.73 2.83
CA GLY A 156 -11.20 -7.97 2.08
C GLY A 156 -11.02 -8.06 0.58
N SER A 157 -11.71 -9.02 -0.05
CA SER A 157 -11.82 -9.13 -1.50
C SER A 157 -13.27 -9.26 -1.95
N GLY A 158 -13.65 -8.49 -2.98
CA GLY A 158 -14.94 -8.67 -3.66
C GLY A 158 -14.98 -9.92 -4.57
N GLY A 159 -13.84 -10.53 -4.83
CA GLY A 159 -13.70 -11.79 -5.57
C GLY A 159 -12.93 -12.82 -4.74
N ASN A 160 -11.85 -13.35 -5.30
CA ASN A 160 -11.03 -14.37 -4.64
C ASN A 160 -9.90 -13.74 -3.80
N MET A 161 -9.44 -14.52 -2.83
CA MET A 161 -8.32 -14.15 -1.95
C MET A 161 -7.33 -15.30 -1.83
N GLU A 162 -6.04 -14.98 -1.89
CA GLU A 162 -4.95 -15.91 -1.63
C GLU A 162 -4.04 -15.35 -0.55
N LEU A 163 -3.85 -16.09 0.53
CA LEU A 163 -2.95 -15.76 1.63
C LEU A 163 -1.89 -16.85 1.74
N LEU A 164 -0.69 -16.56 1.30
CA LEU A 164 0.48 -17.44 1.43
C LEU A 164 1.27 -16.98 2.65
N VAL A 165 1.20 -17.74 3.75
CA VAL A 165 1.82 -17.36 5.02
C VAL A 165 2.67 -18.52 5.52
N SER A 166 4.00 -18.32 5.57
CA SER A 166 4.92 -19.43 5.85
C SER A 166 5.17 -19.71 7.33
N ASP A 167 4.98 -18.72 8.22
CA ASP A 167 5.22 -18.87 9.66
C ASP A 167 3.94 -18.70 10.49
N ALA A 168 3.31 -17.52 10.49
CA ALA A 168 2.16 -17.26 11.36
C ALA A 168 1.09 -16.37 10.71
N LEU A 169 -0.17 -16.83 10.76
CA LEU A 169 -1.36 -16.02 10.48
C LEU A 169 -2.10 -15.73 11.79
N VAL A 170 -2.20 -14.47 12.16
CA VAL A 170 -2.94 -13.98 13.33
C VAL A 170 -4.09 -13.11 12.86
N ASN A 171 -5.32 -13.43 13.27
CA ASN A 171 -6.50 -12.60 13.04
C ASN A 171 -7.24 -12.39 14.35
N THR A 172 -7.03 -11.23 14.99
CA THR A 172 -7.53 -10.95 16.33
C THR A 172 -8.47 -9.75 16.33
N SER A 173 -9.72 -9.97 16.71
CA SER A 173 -10.76 -8.92 16.74
C SER A 173 -10.91 -8.18 15.41
N SER A 174 -10.76 -8.89 14.28
CA SER A 174 -10.64 -8.35 12.93
C SER A 174 -11.33 -9.27 11.92
N SER A 175 -11.41 -8.83 10.65
CA SER A 175 -12.08 -9.61 9.61
C SER A 175 -11.14 -9.93 8.45
N ILE A 176 -11.19 -11.19 8.01
CA ILE A 176 -10.65 -11.65 6.72
C ILE A 176 -11.83 -12.21 5.94
N GLN A 177 -12.18 -11.61 4.80
CA GLN A 177 -13.38 -12.00 4.05
C GLN A 177 -13.21 -11.86 2.54
N ALA A 178 -13.84 -12.77 1.80
CA ALA A 178 -13.94 -12.70 0.34
C ALA A 178 -15.36 -13.07 -0.09
N LEU A 179 -15.87 -12.47 -1.18
CA LEU A 179 -17.13 -12.90 -1.77
C LEU A 179 -16.97 -14.17 -2.61
N GLY A 180 -15.76 -14.42 -3.11
CA GLY A 180 -15.39 -15.67 -3.79
C GLY A 180 -14.73 -16.66 -2.84
N SER A 181 -13.65 -17.29 -3.30
CA SER A 181 -12.88 -18.27 -2.54
C SER A 181 -11.77 -17.62 -1.73
N ILE A 182 -11.51 -18.16 -0.54
CA ILE A 182 -10.30 -17.87 0.22
C ILE A 182 -9.39 -19.09 0.18
N TYR A 183 -8.17 -18.94 -0.30
CA TYR A 183 -7.10 -19.93 -0.16
C TYR A 183 -6.09 -19.43 0.87
N ILE A 184 -5.78 -20.27 1.85
CA ILE A 184 -4.74 -20.02 2.84
C ILE A 184 -3.75 -21.19 2.74
N GLY A 185 -2.50 -20.89 2.44
CA GLY A 185 -1.46 -21.86 2.25
C GLY A 185 -0.14 -21.45 2.88
N ALA A 186 0.78 -22.40 3.03
CA ALA A 186 2.17 -22.07 3.34
C ALA A 186 2.79 -21.39 2.11
N GLY A 187 3.35 -20.20 2.31
CA GLY A 187 4.17 -19.56 1.29
C GLY A 187 5.38 -20.43 0.93
N TYR A 188 5.94 -20.20 -0.23
CA TYR A 188 7.23 -20.82 -0.56
C TYR A 188 8.31 -20.18 0.33
N PRO A 189 9.20 -21.01 0.92
CA PRO A 189 10.31 -20.52 1.74
C PRO A 189 11.33 -19.74 0.90
#